data_f31e6a66f26c11486cdbce031c1dce96
#
_entry.id   f31e6a66f26c11486cdbce031c1dce96
#
_cell.length_a   1.000
_cell.length_b   1.000
_cell.length_c   1.000
_cell.angle_alpha   90.00
_cell.angle_beta   90.00
_cell.angle_gamma   90.00
#
_symmetry.space_group_name_H-M   'P 1'
#
loop_
_entity.id
_entity.type
_entity.pdbx_description
1 polymer ?
#
loop_
_entity_poly.entity_id
_entity_poly.type
_entity_poly.pdbx_seq_one_letter_code
_entity_poly.pdbx_strand_id
1 'polypeptide(L)'
;EGDYSNQLPTMIGGLQGKVLPGELAITLPDIAEFSGYHALTPALAIHYSVQWTDWSDFQELAAYIEGKEDAVFTKTEDFSDAYRVSLGASYQLTPTVMIRAGIANDATPTNSAHKSISIPDSDRIWYSTGLSYSPNKQHKIDFAVTFIDGESVSFEERDDLGQTWGFESHGDASLAAVQYSYTF
;
A
#
# COMPACT_ATOMS: atom_id res chain seq x y z
N GLU A 1 5.55 -5.60 19.77
CA GLU A 1 6.42 -6.39 20.66
C GLU A 1 6.71 -7.75 20.05
N GLY A 2 7.93 -8.21 20.18
CA GLY A 2 8.34 -9.51 19.68
C GLY A 2 9.64 -9.98 20.35
N ASP A 3 10.02 -11.22 20.10
CA ASP A 3 11.28 -11.78 20.61
C ASP A 3 12.36 -11.69 19.51
N TYR A 4 13.51 -11.14 19.87
CA TYR A 4 14.68 -11.09 19.00
C TYR A 4 15.60 -12.27 19.28
N SER A 5 15.93 -13.07 18.27
CA SER A 5 16.88 -14.17 18.34
C SER A 5 18.19 -13.82 17.63
N ASN A 6 19.26 -13.64 18.37
CA ASN A 6 20.58 -13.35 17.82
C ASN A 6 21.29 -14.64 17.38
N GLN A 7 21.40 -14.86 16.08
CA GLN A 7 22.15 -15.97 15.46
C GLN A 7 23.54 -15.55 14.94
N LEU A 8 23.95 -14.28 15.12
CA LEU A 8 25.24 -13.78 14.65
C LEU A 8 26.43 -14.34 15.48
N PRO A 9 27.61 -14.52 14.85
CA PRO A 9 28.78 -14.96 15.55
C PRO A 9 29.21 -14.01 16.70
N THR A 10 29.94 -14.49 17.67
CA THR A 10 30.33 -13.93 18.94
C THR A 10 30.93 -12.51 18.99
N MET A 11 30.93 -11.76 17.91
CA MET A 11 31.44 -10.37 17.85
C MET A 11 30.61 -9.34 18.63
N ILE A 12 29.40 -9.70 19.04
CA ILE A 12 28.52 -8.84 19.86
C ILE A 12 28.33 -9.50 21.23
N GLY A 13 29.34 -9.37 22.07
CA GLY A 13 29.34 -9.54 23.53
C GLY A 13 28.36 -10.56 24.15
N GLY A 14 28.53 -11.86 23.93
CA GLY A 14 27.96 -12.90 24.79
C GLY A 14 26.45 -13.17 24.70
N LEU A 15 25.74 -12.62 23.69
CA LEU A 15 24.31 -12.76 23.51
C LEU A 15 23.92 -13.83 22.48
N GLN A 16 24.87 -14.58 21.96
CA GLN A 16 24.63 -15.60 20.93
C GLN A 16 23.66 -16.68 21.42
N GLY A 17 22.59 -16.90 20.64
CA GLY A 17 21.58 -17.91 20.92
C GLY A 17 20.61 -17.57 22.05
N LYS A 18 20.66 -16.36 22.62
CA LYS A 18 19.65 -15.89 23.57
C LYS A 18 18.47 -15.26 22.81
N VAL A 19 17.28 -15.58 23.25
CA VAL A 19 16.06 -14.88 22.88
C VAL A 19 15.90 -13.72 23.86
N LEU A 20 15.79 -12.51 23.33
CA LEU A 20 15.62 -11.28 24.13
C LEU A 20 14.34 -10.58 23.67
N PRO A 21 13.57 -9.99 24.61
CA PRO A 21 12.45 -9.12 24.24
C PRO A 21 12.96 -7.97 23.36
N GLY A 22 12.24 -7.70 22.28
CA GLY A 22 12.57 -6.63 21.34
C GLY A 22 11.35 -5.78 21.02
N GLU A 23 11.61 -4.53 20.62
CA GLU A 23 10.61 -3.56 20.21
C GLU A 23 11.02 -2.96 18.85
N LEU A 24 10.03 -2.88 17.96
CA LEU A 24 10.11 -2.18 16.70
C LEU A 24 8.91 -1.24 16.63
N ALA A 25 9.14 0.06 16.78
CA ALA A 25 8.11 1.07 16.65
C ALA A 25 7.95 1.48 15.19
N ILE A 26 6.71 1.47 14.71
CA ILE A 26 6.35 1.95 13.37
C ILE A 26 5.35 3.08 13.55
N THR A 27 5.70 4.28 13.09
CA THR A 27 4.77 5.42 13.03
C THR A 27 3.91 5.26 11.78
N LEU A 28 2.60 5.19 11.98
CA LEU A 28 1.66 5.16 10.86
C LEU A 28 1.38 6.60 10.40
N PRO A 29 1.34 6.85 9.08
CA PRO A 29 1.11 8.20 8.56
C PRO A 29 -0.33 8.66 8.77
N ASP A 30 -0.50 9.96 8.90
CA ASP A 30 -1.80 10.60 8.82
C ASP A 30 -2.32 10.58 7.37
N ILE A 31 -3.65 10.51 7.22
CA ILE A 31 -4.31 10.46 5.92
C ILE A 31 -5.37 11.56 5.86
N ALA A 32 -5.33 12.37 4.81
CA ALA A 32 -6.40 13.28 4.45
C ALA A 32 -6.95 12.95 3.07
N GLU A 33 -8.27 12.88 2.94
CA GLU A 33 -8.93 12.62 1.66
C GLU A 33 -10.03 13.65 1.40
N PHE A 34 -10.05 14.17 0.17
CA PHE A 34 -11.16 14.92 -0.38
C PHE A 34 -11.78 14.11 -1.51
N SER A 35 -13.07 13.80 -1.41
CA SER A 35 -13.80 13.05 -2.42
C SER A 35 -15.11 13.72 -2.80
N GLY A 36 -15.53 13.47 -4.03
CA GLY A 36 -16.77 14.05 -4.56
C GLY A 36 -17.54 13.09 -5.45
N TYR A 37 -18.85 13.33 -5.47
CA TYR A 37 -19.84 12.65 -6.30
C TYR A 37 -20.71 13.67 -7.00
N HIS A 38 -20.83 13.57 -8.35
CA HIS A 38 -21.71 14.43 -9.14
C HIS A 38 -22.61 13.58 -10.03
N ALA A 39 -23.92 13.64 -9.78
CA ALA A 39 -24.92 13.13 -10.70
C ALA A 39 -25.07 14.08 -11.89
N LEU A 40 -24.52 13.71 -13.04
CA LEU A 40 -24.60 14.51 -14.27
C LEU A 40 -25.95 14.35 -14.94
N THR A 41 -26.53 13.15 -14.82
CA THR A 41 -27.89 12.81 -15.30
C THR A 41 -28.55 11.84 -14.31
N PRO A 42 -29.83 11.51 -14.42
CA PRO A 42 -30.42 10.45 -13.60
C PRO A 42 -29.74 9.07 -13.74
N ALA A 43 -29.02 8.83 -14.84
CA ALA A 43 -28.37 7.56 -15.10
C ALA A 43 -26.83 7.61 -14.94
N LEU A 44 -26.20 8.77 -15.02
CA LEU A 44 -24.74 8.94 -15.04
C LEU A 44 -24.26 9.78 -13.88
N ALA A 45 -23.32 9.27 -13.12
CA ALA A 45 -22.57 10.04 -12.13
C ALA A 45 -21.07 9.87 -12.30
N ILE A 46 -20.32 10.89 -11.93
CA ILE A 46 -18.87 10.88 -11.81
C ILE A 46 -18.46 10.89 -10.34
N HIS A 47 -17.31 10.27 -10.07
CA HIS A 47 -16.69 10.17 -8.76
C HIS A 47 -15.24 10.60 -8.90
N TYR A 48 -14.71 11.30 -7.90
CA TYR A 48 -13.30 11.63 -7.85
C TYR A 48 -12.84 11.68 -6.42
N SER A 49 -11.56 11.39 -6.20
CA SER A 49 -10.91 11.63 -4.93
C SER A 49 -9.46 12.04 -5.11
N VAL A 50 -8.96 12.79 -4.13
CA VAL A 50 -7.54 13.08 -3.91
C VAL A 50 -7.26 12.72 -2.47
N GLN A 51 -6.39 11.75 -2.27
CA GLN A 51 -5.89 11.33 -0.96
C GLN A 51 -4.45 11.78 -0.82
N TRP A 52 -4.11 12.39 0.31
CA TRP A 52 -2.77 12.66 0.75
C TRP A 52 -2.47 11.76 1.96
N THR A 53 -1.26 11.22 1.99
CA THR A 53 -0.76 10.38 3.07
C THR A 53 0.59 10.92 3.51
N ASP A 54 0.71 11.29 4.79
CA ASP A 54 1.92 11.87 5.40
C ASP A 54 2.96 10.78 5.68
N TRP A 55 3.50 10.20 4.61
CA TRP A 55 4.58 9.24 4.73
C TRP A 55 5.91 9.89 5.13
N SER A 56 6.02 11.22 5.06
CA SER A 56 7.23 11.94 5.51
C SER A 56 7.49 11.79 7.00
N ASP A 57 6.52 11.36 7.80
CA ASP A 57 6.72 10.97 9.20
C ASP A 57 7.48 9.65 9.36
N PHE A 58 7.55 8.81 8.30
CA PHE A 58 8.28 7.53 8.33
C PHE A 58 9.68 7.68 7.75
N GLN A 59 10.63 8.11 8.61
CA GLN A 59 12.01 8.42 8.21
C GLN A 59 12.94 7.22 8.37
N GLU A 60 12.73 6.41 9.42
CA GLU A 60 13.58 5.26 9.72
C GLU A 60 12.82 4.12 10.38
N LEU A 61 13.35 2.94 10.24
CA LEU A 61 12.94 1.74 10.96
C LEU A 61 14.04 1.39 11.96
N ALA A 62 13.76 1.50 13.27
CA ALA A 62 14.73 1.21 14.33
C ALA A 62 14.21 0.11 15.26
N ALA A 63 15.04 -0.91 15.49
CA ALA A 63 14.74 -2.00 16.42
C ALA A 63 15.62 -1.92 17.66
N TYR A 64 15.02 -2.09 18.81
CA TYR A 64 15.68 -2.07 20.14
C TYR A 64 15.47 -3.40 20.83
N ILE A 65 16.42 -3.78 21.69
CA ILE A 65 16.28 -4.94 22.57
C ILE A 65 16.44 -4.53 24.04
N GLU A 66 15.78 -5.24 24.92
CA GLU A 66 15.84 -4.98 26.35
C GLU A 66 17.29 -4.98 26.87
N GLY A 67 17.63 -3.94 27.64
CA GLY A 67 18.97 -3.77 28.25
C GLY A 67 20.02 -3.12 27.33
N LYS A 68 19.62 -2.60 26.15
CA LYS A 68 20.45 -1.75 25.30
C LYS A 68 19.77 -0.41 25.03
N GLU A 69 20.54 0.67 25.11
CA GLU A 69 20.08 2.03 24.79
C GLU A 69 20.14 2.30 23.28
N ASP A 70 21.11 1.69 22.59
CA ASP A 70 21.29 1.86 21.15
C ASP A 70 20.42 0.86 20.37
N ALA A 71 19.91 1.32 19.23
CA ALA A 71 19.22 0.45 18.28
C ALA A 71 20.15 -0.68 17.79
N VAL A 72 19.66 -1.90 17.77
CA VAL A 72 20.40 -3.06 17.23
C VAL A 72 20.27 -3.18 15.71
N PHE A 73 19.29 -2.47 15.15
CA PHE A 73 19.07 -2.36 13.72
C PHE A 73 18.49 -0.98 13.45
N THR A 74 19.01 -0.29 12.46
CA THR A 74 18.45 0.96 11.94
C THR A 74 18.51 0.92 10.43
N LYS A 75 17.39 1.22 9.77
CA LYS A 75 17.30 1.38 8.33
C LYS A 75 16.65 2.70 8.02
N THR A 76 17.35 3.56 7.30
CA THR A 76 16.82 4.83 6.80
C THR A 76 15.89 4.52 5.63
N GLU A 77 14.68 5.02 5.67
CA GLU A 77 13.67 4.89 4.61
C GLU A 77 13.45 6.21 3.88
N ASP A 78 13.48 7.33 4.60
CA ASP A 78 13.37 8.70 4.08
C ASP A 78 12.19 8.83 3.10
N PHE A 79 11.00 8.38 3.55
CA PHE A 79 9.78 8.43 2.75
C PHE A 79 9.32 9.87 2.57
N SER A 80 8.67 10.14 1.45
CA SER A 80 8.00 11.42 1.17
C SER A 80 6.50 11.24 1.11
N ASP A 81 5.78 12.35 1.29
CA ASP A 81 4.32 12.35 1.17
C ASP A 81 3.88 11.72 -0.15
N ALA A 82 2.84 10.90 -0.08
CA ALA A 82 2.27 10.25 -1.23
C ALA A 82 0.86 10.74 -1.53
N TYR A 83 0.53 10.77 -2.81
CA TYR A 83 -0.78 11.17 -3.30
C TYR A 83 -1.41 10.07 -4.12
N ARG A 84 -2.70 9.83 -3.86
CA ARG A 84 -3.54 9.02 -4.75
C ARG A 84 -4.63 9.90 -5.34
N VAL A 85 -4.71 9.94 -6.66
CA VAL A 85 -5.74 10.66 -7.39
C VAL A 85 -6.59 9.67 -8.16
N SER A 86 -7.92 9.73 -8.01
CA SER A 86 -8.84 8.82 -8.68
C SER A 86 -9.96 9.54 -9.40
N LEU A 87 -10.40 8.93 -10.50
CA LEU A 87 -11.57 9.34 -11.28
C LEU A 87 -12.36 8.10 -11.68
N GLY A 88 -13.66 8.15 -11.52
CA GLY A 88 -14.56 7.07 -11.89
C GLY A 88 -15.91 7.57 -12.36
N ALA A 89 -16.66 6.66 -12.94
CA ALA A 89 -18.03 6.89 -13.33
C ALA A 89 -18.92 5.68 -13.00
N SER A 90 -20.18 5.95 -12.72
CA SER A 90 -21.24 4.95 -12.61
C SER A 90 -22.35 5.27 -13.59
N TYR A 91 -22.83 4.24 -14.28
CA TYR A 91 -23.89 4.36 -15.25
C TYR A 91 -25.00 3.33 -15.01
N GLN A 92 -26.23 3.82 -14.82
CA GLN A 92 -27.42 2.98 -14.70
C GLN A 92 -27.84 2.51 -16.09
N LEU A 93 -27.44 1.29 -16.46
CA LEU A 93 -27.67 0.73 -17.79
C LEU A 93 -29.14 0.33 -17.97
N THR A 94 -29.76 -0.23 -16.94
CA THR A 94 -31.18 -0.58 -16.85
C THR A 94 -31.70 -0.31 -15.43
N PRO A 95 -33.01 -0.35 -15.14
CA PRO A 95 -33.49 -0.18 -13.76
C PRO A 95 -32.89 -1.16 -12.73
N THR A 96 -32.34 -2.29 -13.20
CA THR A 96 -31.79 -3.34 -12.34
C THR A 96 -30.29 -3.53 -12.47
N VAL A 97 -29.63 -2.89 -13.44
CA VAL A 97 -28.19 -3.07 -13.73
C VAL A 97 -27.48 -1.73 -13.74
N MET A 98 -26.43 -1.61 -12.94
CA MET A 98 -25.51 -0.49 -12.94
C MET A 98 -24.09 -0.99 -13.23
N ILE A 99 -23.37 -0.28 -14.07
CA ILE A 99 -21.95 -0.51 -14.37
C ILE A 99 -21.11 0.62 -13.81
N ARG A 100 -19.85 0.33 -13.47
CA ARG A 100 -18.87 1.29 -12.98
C ARG A 100 -17.53 1.07 -13.64
N ALA A 101 -16.80 2.14 -13.84
CA ALA A 101 -15.39 2.08 -14.23
C ALA A 101 -14.64 3.21 -13.53
N GLY A 102 -13.35 2.99 -13.27
CA GLY A 102 -12.49 3.98 -12.65
C GLY A 102 -11.03 3.72 -12.90
N ILE A 103 -10.26 4.79 -12.78
CA ILE A 103 -8.81 4.80 -12.84
C ILE A 103 -8.27 5.57 -11.64
N ALA A 104 -7.15 5.12 -11.07
CA ALA A 104 -6.42 5.88 -10.08
C ALA A 104 -4.92 5.85 -10.36
N ASN A 105 -4.25 6.96 -10.10
CA ASN A 105 -2.80 7.04 -9.98
C ASN A 105 -2.45 7.04 -8.49
N ASP A 106 -1.55 6.17 -8.09
CA ASP A 106 -1.12 5.96 -6.71
C ASP A 106 0.40 6.12 -6.66
N ALA A 107 0.86 7.29 -6.22
CA ALA A 107 2.28 7.60 -6.15
C ALA A 107 2.93 6.86 -4.97
N THR A 108 4.14 6.35 -5.21
CA THR A 108 4.95 5.71 -4.16
C THR A 108 5.53 6.75 -3.20
N PRO A 109 5.58 6.47 -1.89
CA PRO A 109 6.30 7.31 -0.93
C PRO A 109 7.81 7.08 -0.95
N THR A 110 8.30 6.00 -1.59
CA THR A 110 9.70 5.59 -1.49
C THR A 110 10.62 6.48 -2.28
N ASN A 111 11.74 6.87 -1.65
CA ASN A 111 12.80 7.61 -2.30
C ASN A 111 13.70 6.65 -3.11
N SER A 112 14.04 7.02 -4.34
CA SER A 112 14.89 6.19 -5.22
C SER A 112 16.27 5.91 -4.64
N ALA A 113 16.81 6.81 -3.78
CA ALA A 113 18.10 6.65 -3.15
C ALA A 113 18.09 5.64 -1.98
N HIS A 114 16.92 5.37 -1.40
CA HIS A 114 16.75 4.48 -0.25
C HIS A 114 15.89 3.24 -0.56
N LYS A 115 15.54 3.03 -1.85
CA LYS A 115 14.89 1.79 -2.27
C LYS A 115 15.75 0.58 -1.94
N SER A 116 15.10 -0.48 -1.48
CA SER A 116 15.74 -1.73 -1.14
C SER A 116 14.91 -2.91 -1.59
N ILE A 117 15.54 -4.09 -1.63
CA ILE A 117 14.84 -5.34 -1.96
C ILE A 117 13.71 -5.68 -0.98
N SER A 118 13.76 -5.13 0.25
CA SER A 118 12.73 -5.32 1.27
C SER A 118 11.48 -4.51 0.98
N ILE A 119 11.62 -3.30 0.39
CA ILE A 119 10.52 -2.38 0.06
C ILE A 119 10.78 -1.79 -1.34
N PRO A 120 10.61 -2.60 -2.40
CA PRO A 120 10.82 -2.16 -3.78
C PRO A 120 9.54 -1.52 -4.34
N ASP A 121 8.98 -0.54 -3.62
CA ASP A 121 7.72 0.09 -3.98
C ASP A 121 7.85 1.00 -5.22
N SER A 122 6.78 1.17 -5.98
CA SER A 122 6.73 1.95 -7.23
C SER A 122 5.38 2.64 -7.41
N ASP A 123 5.33 3.62 -8.28
CA ASP A 123 4.08 4.22 -8.74
C ASP A 123 3.20 3.16 -9.38
N ARG A 124 1.88 3.31 -9.19
CA ARG A 124 0.90 2.34 -9.67
C ARG A 124 -0.29 3.02 -10.32
N ILE A 125 -0.80 2.39 -11.37
CA ILE A 125 -2.08 2.75 -11.97
C ILE A 125 -3.08 1.64 -11.69
N TRP A 126 -4.25 2.03 -11.20
CA TRP A 126 -5.34 1.12 -10.88
C TRP A 126 -6.43 1.27 -11.93
N TYR A 127 -6.80 0.19 -12.58
CA TYR A 127 -7.91 0.09 -13.51
C TYR A 127 -9.02 -0.74 -12.87
N SER A 128 -10.17 -0.15 -12.63
CA SER A 128 -11.26 -0.81 -11.91
C SER A 128 -12.52 -0.84 -12.74
N THR A 129 -13.26 -1.94 -12.67
CA THR A 129 -14.59 -2.06 -13.22
C THR A 129 -15.51 -2.80 -12.26
N GLY A 130 -16.80 -2.51 -12.33
CA GLY A 130 -17.79 -3.14 -11.47
C GLY A 130 -19.17 -3.18 -12.08
N LEU A 131 -19.97 -4.14 -11.61
CA LEU A 131 -21.36 -4.34 -12.00
C LEU A 131 -22.20 -4.56 -10.76
N SER A 132 -23.32 -3.87 -10.65
CA SER A 132 -24.36 -4.14 -9.66
C SER A 132 -25.59 -4.68 -10.36
N TYR A 133 -26.16 -5.75 -9.82
CA TYR A 133 -27.43 -6.32 -10.23
C TYR A 133 -28.42 -6.31 -9.08
N SER A 134 -29.53 -5.58 -9.24
CA SER A 134 -30.60 -5.45 -8.24
C SER A 134 -31.92 -5.91 -8.86
N PRO A 135 -32.24 -7.22 -8.85
CA PRO A 135 -33.45 -7.76 -9.45
C PRO A 135 -34.72 -7.20 -8.80
N ASN A 136 -34.66 -6.78 -7.57
CA ASN A 136 -35.73 -6.11 -6.83
C ASN A 136 -35.12 -5.25 -5.70
N LYS A 137 -35.96 -4.63 -4.87
CA LYS A 137 -35.52 -3.71 -3.80
C LYS A 137 -34.83 -4.41 -2.64
N GLN A 138 -34.97 -5.72 -2.51
CA GLN A 138 -34.47 -6.51 -1.38
C GLN A 138 -33.08 -7.11 -1.68
N HIS A 139 -32.81 -7.46 -2.93
CA HIS A 139 -31.62 -8.20 -3.32
C HIS A 139 -30.69 -7.33 -4.17
N LYS A 140 -29.42 -7.32 -3.85
CA LYS A 140 -28.36 -6.68 -4.65
C LYS A 140 -27.13 -7.56 -4.68
N ILE A 141 -26.55 -7.73 -5.86
CA ILE A 141 -25.27 -8.40 -6.06
C ILE A 141 -24.33 -7.41 -6.72
N ASP A 142 -23.15 -7.23 -6.14
CA ASP A 142 -22.09 -6.39 -6.67
C ASP A 142 -20.90 -7.27 -7.07
N PHE A 143 -20.36 -7.04 -8.26
CA PHE A 143 -19.10 -7.61 -8.74
C PHE A 143 -18.11 -6.47 -8.97
N ALA A 144 -16.86 -6.70 -8.64
CA ALA A 144 -15.78 -5.77 -8.92
C ALA A 144 -14.50 -6.51 -9.34
N VAL A 145 -13.79 -5.95 -10.29
CA VAL A 145 -12.45 -6.37 -10.69
C VAL A 145 -11.57 -5.14 -10.79
N THR A 146 -10.35 -5.27 -10.26
CA THR A 146 -9.33 -4.23 -10.35
C THR A 146 -8.03 -4.87 -10.82
N PHE A 147 -7.40 -4.24 -11.81
CA PHE A 147 -6.03 -4.53 -12.23
C PHE A 147 -5.14 -3.36 -11.76
N ILE A 148 -4.03 -3.68 -11.14
CA ILE A 148 -3.02 -2.75 -10.66
C ILE A 148 -1.77 -2.99 -11.48
N ASP A 149 -1.30 -1.95 -12.17
CA ASP A 149 -0.13 -1.92 -13.01
C ASP A 149 0.95 -1.11 -12.28
N GLY A 150 1.99 -1.77 -11.80
CA GLY A 150 3.11 -1.15 -11.09
C GLY A 150 4.22 -0.77 -12.05
N GLU A 151 4.80 0.40 -11.88
CA GLU A 151 5.97 0.82 -12.66
C GLU A 151 7.19 -0.03 -12.34
N SER A 152 7.97 -0.39 -13.37
CA SER A 152 9.27 -1.05 -13.17
C SER A 152 10.27 -0.09 -12.56
N VAL A 153 10.93 -0.51 -11.48
CA VAL A 153 11.95 0.30 -10.80
C VAL A 153 13.26 -0.45 -10.74
N SER A 154 14.36 0.28 -10.98
CA SER A 154 15.72 -0.21 -10.80
C SER A 154 16.37 0.52 -9.64
N PHE A 155 17.08 -0.19 -8.80
CA PHE A 155 17.80 0.36 -7.67
C PHE A 155 19.07 -0.46 -7.37
N GLU A 156 19.97 0.11 -6.58
CA GLU A 156 21.19 -0.55 -6.13
C GLU A 156 21.18 -0.66 -4.61
N GLU A 157 21.64 -1.79 -4.11
CA GLU A 157 21.79 -2.03 -2.66
C GLU A 157 23.20 -2.52 -2.39
N ARG A 158 23.77 -2.06 -1.28
CA ARG A 158 25.12 -2.42 -0.86
C ARG A 158 25.05 -3.43 0.27
N ASP A 159 25.75 -4.54 0.13
CA ASP A 159 25.84 -5.54 1.18
C ASP A 159 26.86 -5.14 2.30
N ASP A 160 26.88 -5.91 3.39
CA ASP A 160 27.76 -5.70 4.54
C ASP A 160 29.25 -5.86 4.18
N LEU A 161 29.57 -6.45 3.05
CA LEU A 161 30.94 -6.59 2.52
C LEU A 161 31.34 -5.40 1.64
N GLY A 162 30.40 -4.45 1.42
CA GLY A 162 30.61 -3.27 0.63
C GLY A 162 30.46 -3.50 -0.87
N GLN A 163 29.94 -4.67 -1.31
CA GLN A 163 29.65 -4.95 -2.71
C GLN A 163 28.29 -4.39 -3.08
N THR A 164 28.19 -3.73 -4.25
CA THR A 164 26.96 -3.17 -4.79
C THR A 164 26.28 -4.17 -5.72
N TRP A 165 24.98 -4.36 -5.52
CA TRP A 165 24.11 -5.23 -6.30
C TRP A 165 23.02 -4.40 -6.95
N GLY A 166 22.80 -4.57 -8.26
CA GLY A 166 21.70 -3.94 -8.99
C GLY A 166 20.48 -4.85 -9.01
N PHE A 167 19.31 -4.27 -8.77
CA PHE A 167 18.01 -4.95 -8.78
C PHE A 167 17.05 -4.24 -9.72
N GLU A 168 16.14 -5.02 -10.29
CA GLU A 168 14.96 -4.53 -10.99
C GLU A 168 13.74 -5.18 -10.35
N SER A 169 12.73 -4.38 -10.03
CA SER A 169 11.47 -4.84 -9.45
C SER A 169 10.29 -4.34 -10.28
N HIS A 170 9.33 -5.20 -10.50
CA HIS A 170 8.06 -4.91 -11.14
C HIS A 170 6.97 -5.75 -10.48
N GLY A 171 5.81 -5.18 -10.26
CA GLY A 171 4.71 -5.89 -9.60
C GLY A 171 3.34 -5.47 -10.11
N ASP A 172 2.59 -6.44 -10.62
CA ASP A 172 1.20 -6.29 -11.00
C ASP A 172 0.30 -7.04 -10.04
N ALA A 173 -0.94 -6.60 -9.90
CA ALA A 173 -1.93 -7.33 -9.12
C ALA A 173 -3.30 -7.31 -9.79
N SER A 174 -4.05 -8.39 -9.61
CA SER A 174 -5.45 -8.49 -10.01
C SER A 174 -6.30 -8.86 -8.80
N LEU A 175 -7.34 -8.09 -8.55
CA LEU A 175 -8.27 -8.31 -7.46
C LEU A 175 -9.67 -8.52 -8.03
N ALA A 176 -10.43 -9.43 -7.42
CA ALA A 176 -11.83 -9.63 -7.74
C ALA A 176 -12.64 -9.75 -6.44
N ALA A 177 -13.82 -9.17 -6.42
CA ALA A 177 -14.72 -9.20 -5.27
C ALA A 177 -16.15 -9.43 -5.70
N VAL A 178 -16.91 -10.11 -4.85
CA VAL A 178 -18.36 -10.32 -4.97
C VAL A 178 -18.98 -9.98 -3.63
N GLN A 179 -20.06 -9.20 -3.66
CA GLN A 179 -20.84 -8.89 -2.47
C GLN A 179 -22.32 -9.15 -2.75
N TYR A 180 -22.99 -9.78 -1.80
CA TYR A 180 -24.45 -9.89 -1.78
C TYR A 180 -25.01 -9.09 -0.62
N SER A 181 -26.02 -8.28 -0.90
CA SER A 181 -26.74 -7.48 0.08
C SER A 181 -28.24 -7.83 0.07
N TYR A 182 -28.81 -8.00 1.26
CA TYR A 182 -30.23 -8.21 1.47
C TYR A 182 -30.80 -7.13 2.39
N THR A 183 -31.89 -6.52 1.97
CA THR A 183 -32.62 -5.51 2.77
C THR A 183 -33.95 -6.11 3.22
N PHE A 184 -34.17 -6.13 4.53
CA PHE A 184 -35.36 -6.66 5.20
C PHE A 184 -36.57 -5.75 5.04
#